data_767b4cc6ed2ef0089eb8112c930c73b8
#
_entry.id   767b4cc6ed2ef0089eb8112c930c73b8
#
_cell.length_a   1.000
_cell.length_b   1.000
_cell.length_c   1.000
_cell.angle_alpha   90.00
_cell.angle_beta   90.00
_cell.angle_gamma   90.00
#
_symmetry.space_group_name_H-M   'P 1'
#
loop_
_entity.id
_entity.type
_entity.pdbx_description
1 polymer ?
#
loop_
_entity_poly.entity_id
_entity_poly.type
_entity_poly.pdbx_seq_one_letter_code
_entity_poly.pdbx_strand_id
1 'polypeptide(L)'
;MAATTLDIEFDRLLVEVLDNREMMTWLEKCFDKLHRSVLHINRLVPGRLQKSYEDHVAIANSITDGDGTQSTTLMQEHLKYRRRFLLDQY
;
A
#
# COMPACT_ATOMS: atom_id res chain seq x y z
N MET A 1 3.03 18.03 1.97
CA MET A 1 3.27 16.59 2.23
C MET A 1 3.78 15.94 0.95
N ALA A 2 4.84 15.15 1.05
CA ALA A 2 5.39 14.49 -0.11
C ALA A 2 4.44 13.40 -0.64
N ALA A 3 4.44 13.18 -1.95
CA ALA A 3 3.57 12.18 -2.59
C ALA A 3 3.72 10.78 -1.99
N THR A 4 4.95 10.38 -1.64
CA THR A 4 5.22 9.09 -1.02
C THR A 4 4.55 8.96 0.35
N THR A 5 4.55 10.03 1.15
CA THR A 5 3.89 10.03 2.45
C THR A 5 2.38 9.88 2.30
N LEU A 6 1.78 10.58 1.33
CA LEU A 6 0.35 10.42 1.02
C LEU A 6 0.01 9.01 0.57
N ASP A 7 0.89 8.41 -0.22
CA ASP A 7 0.75 7.05 -0.72
C ASP A 7 0.64 6.04 0.44
N ILE A 8 1.52 6.16 1.42
CA ILE A 8 1.54 5.27 2.58
C ILE A 8 0.36 5.53 3.52
N GLU A 9 0.00 6.79 3.74
CA GLU A 9 -1.17 7.13 4.55
C GLU A 9 -2.46 6.62 3.91
N PHE A 10 -2.54 6.62 2.59
CA PHE A 10 -3.68 6.06 1.88
C PHE A 10 -3.79 4.55 2.11
N ASP A 11 -2.67 3.82 2.08
CA ASP A 11 -2.64 2.40 2.43
C ASP A 11 -3.20 2.15 3.82
N ARG A 12 -2.80 2.97 4.79
CA ARG A 12 -3.24 2.85 6.16
C ARG A 12 -4.76 3.03 6.27
N LEU A 13 -5.30 4.03 5.60
CA LEU A 13 -6.74 4.26 5.54
C LEU A 13 -7.48 3.08 4.92
N LEU A 14 -6.97 2.55 3.81
CA LEU A 14 -7.60 1.41 3.14
C LEU A 14 -7.63 0.18 4.03
N VAL A 15 -6.55 -0.10 4.74
CA VAL A 15 -6.48 -1.24 5.66
C VAL A 15 -7.48 -1.07 6.80
N GLU A 16 -7.65 0.15 7.32
CA GLU A 16 -8.65 0.43 8.34
C GLU A 16 -10.07 0.21 7.82
N VAL A 17 -10.36 0.70 6.60
CA VAL A 17 -11.69 0.54 5.98
C VAL A 17 -12.02 -0.92 5.76
N LEU A 18 -11.07 -1.73 5.34
CA LEU A 18 -11.25 -3.16 5.10
C LEU A 18 -11.31 -3.97 6.39
N ASP A 19 -10.96 -3.37 7.53
CA ASP A 19 -11.00 -3.98 8.85
C ASP A 19 -10.26 -5.32 8.91
N ASN A 20 -9.10 -5.38 8.25
CA ASN A 20 -8.25 -6.57 8.27
C ASN A 20 -7.18 -6.41 9.34
N ARG A 21 -7.40 -7.04 10.48
CA ARG A 21 -6.54 -6.92 11.66
C ARG A 21 -5.10 -7.38 11.39
N GLU A 22 -4.94 -8.45 10.64
CA GLU A 22 -3.63 -8.99 10.30
C GLU A 22 -2.81 -7.98 9.48
N MET A 23 -3.42 -7.39 8.46
CA MET A 23 -2.79 -6.35 7.65
C MET A 23 -2.48 -5.11 8.48
N MET A 24 -3.40 -4.70 9.37
CA MET A 24 -3.21 -3.55 10.25
C MET A 24 -2.00 -3.77 11.17
N THR A 25 -1.90 -4.94 11.77
CA THR A 25 -0.80 -5.29 12.65
C THR A 25 0.54 -5.26 11.90
N TRP A 26 0.58 -5.85 10.71
CA TRP A 26 1.79 -5.85 9.89
C TRP A 26 2.21 -4.42 9.51
N LEU A 27 1.25 -3.63 9.05
CA LEU A 27 1.50 -2.25 8.60
C LEU A 27 2.03 -1.39 9.74
N GLU A 28 1.43 -1.50 10.94
CA GLU A 28 1.87 -0.75 12.11
C GLU A 28 3.28 -1.12 12.54
N LYS A 29 3.61 -2.41 12.55
CA LYS A 29 4.94 -2.89 12.92
C LYS A 29 6.01 -2.41 11.95
N CYS A 30 5.67 -2.26 10.68
CA CYS A 30 6.62 -1.95 9.64
C CYS A 30 6.54 -0.50 9.16
N PHE A 31 5.67 0.32 9.73
CA PHE A 31 5.32 1.63 9.19
C PHE A 31 6.54 2.52 8.93
N ASP A 32 7.39 2.71 9.93
CA ASP A 32 8.55 3.59 9.78
C ASP A 32 9.54 3.04 8.76
N LYS A 33 9.81 1.75 8.81
CA LYS A 33 10.70 1.08 7.87
C LYS A 33 10.12 1.11 6.46
N LEU A 34 8.82 0.84 6.34
CA LEU A 34 8.11 0.88 5.07
C LEU A 34 8.16 2.28 4.46
N HIS A 35 7.93 3.31 5.27
CA HIS A 35 7.97 4.69 4.79
C HIS A 35 9.35 5.04 4.19
N ARG A 36 10.41 4.72 4.90
CA ARG A 36 11.77 4.99 4.42
C ARG A 36 12.10 4.19 3.16
N SER A 37 11.73 2.93 3.12
CA SER A 37 12.00 2.05 1.99
C SER A 37 11.19 2.42 0.77
N VAL A 38 9.91 2.77 0.94
CA VAL A 38 9.06 3.20 -0.18
C VAL A 38 9.57 4.53 -0.74
N LEU A 39 10.00 5.46 0.11
CA LEU A 39 10.57 6.71 -0.35
C LEU A 39 11.82 6.47 -1.20
N HIS A 40 12.68 5.57 -0.74
CA HIS A 40 13.92 5.21 -1.45
C HIS A 40 13.59 4.55 -2.80
N ILE A 41 12.70 3.56 -2.80
CA ILE A 41 12.30 2.84 -4.01
C ILE A 41 11.64 3.77 -5.03
N ASN A 42 10.77 4.66 -4.56
CA ASN A 42 10.09 5.60 -5.45
C ASN A 42 11.06 6.54 -6.15
N ARG A 43 12.22 6.82 -5.53
CA ARG A 43 13.28 7.63 -6.14
C ARG A 43 14.10 6.84 -7.15
N LEU A 44 14.31 5.55 -6.90
CA LEU A 44 15.21 4.72 -7.70
C LEU A 44 14.52 3.96 -8.83
N VAL A 45 13.25 3.62 -8.65
CA VAL A 45 12.51 2.78 -9.61
C VAL A 45 11.49 3.65 -10.35
N PRO A 46 11.75 3.99 -11.63
CA PRO A 46 10.80 4.76 -12.41
C PRO A 46 9.44 4.09 -12.51
N GLY A 47 8.38 4.88 -12.39
CA GLY A 47 7.02 4.38 -12.52
C GLY A 47 6.44 3.72 -11.26
N ARG A 48 7.23 3.55 -10.20
CA ARG A 48 6.77 2.90 -8.97
C ARG A 48 5.64 3.67 -8.29
N LEU A 49 5.77 4.98 -8.21
CA LEU A 49 4.75 5.83 -7.61
C LEU A 49 3.46 5.82 -8.45
N GLN A 50 3.60 5.83 -9.76
CA GLN A 50 2.46 5.74 -10.68
C GLN A 50 1.72 4.41 -10.50
N LYS A 51 2.45 3.31 -10.38
CA LYS A 51 1.88 1.97 -10.15
C LYS A 51 1.08 1.94 -8.84
N SER A 52 1.63 2.53 -7.77
CA SER A 52 0.95 2.59 -6.48
C SER A 52 -0.34 3.41 -6.58
N TYR A 53 -0.30 4.52 -7.29
CA TYR A 53 -1.50 5.34 -7.54
C TYR A 53 -2.57 4.54 -8.27
N GLU A 54 -2.21 3.80 -9.31
CA GLU A 54 -3.14 2.96 -10.06
C GLU A 54 -3.76 1.88 -9.18
N ASP A 55 -2.96 1.25 -8.32
CA ASP A 55 -3.44 0.26 -7.38
C ASP A 55 -4.47 0.89 -6.40
N HIS A 56 -4.18 2.07 -5.90
CA HIS A 56 -5.07 2.79 -4.98
C HIS A 56 -6.41 3.14 -5.64
N VAL A 57 -6.38 3.56 -6.90
CA VAL A 57 -7.61 3.86 -7.66
C VAL A 57 -8.46 2.61 -7.83
N ALA A 58 -7.83 1.48 -8.19
CA ALA A 58 -8.54 0.22 -8.36
C ALA A 58 -9.18 -0.24 -7.05
N ILE A 59 -8.47 -0.12 -5.94
CA ILE A 59 -8.99 -0.50 -4.62
C ILE A 59 -10.15 0.41 -4.23
N ALA A 60 -10.00 1.72 -4.39
CA ALA A 60 -11.05 2.69 -4.07
C ALA A 60 -12.31 2.44 -4.89
N ASN A 61 -12.16 2.14 -6.17
CA ASN A 61 -13.31 1.81 -7.04
C ASN A 61 -14.02 0.55 -6.58
N SER A 62 -13.28 -0.49 -6.19
CA SER A 62 -13.90 -1.73 -5.70
C SER A 62 -14.67 -1.51 -4.39
N ILE A 63 -14.18 -0.63 -3.51
CA ILE A 63 -14.89 -0.25 -2.28
C ILE A 63 -16.19 0.49 -2.63
N THR A 64 -16.11 1.44 -3.54
CA THR A 64 -17.28 2.21 -4.00
C THR A 64 -18.33 1.31 -4.61
N ASP A 65 -17.91 0.28 -5.35
CA ASP A 65 -18.80 -0.71 -5.96
C ASP A 65 -19.38 -1.70 -4.95
N GLY A 66 -18.95 -1.65 -3.69
CA GLY A 66 -19.41 -2.54 -2.64
C GLY A 66 -18.82 -3.94 -2.72
N ASP A 67 -17.72 -4.12 -3.48
CA ASP A 67 -17.07 -5.42 -3.63
C ASP A 67 -15.93 -5.58 -2.60
N GLY A 68 -16.31 -5.94 -1.36
CA GLY A 68 -15.36 -6.11 -0.27
C GLY A 68 -14.36 -7.23 -0.51
N THR A 69 -14.75 -8.30 -1.17
CA THR A 69 -13.85 -9.40 -1.51
C THR A 69 -12.77 -8.94 -2.47
N GLN A 70 -13.14 -8.23 -3.52
CA GLN A 70 -12.20 -7.70 -4.50
C GLN A 70 -11.28 -6.67 -3.86
N SER A 71 -11.82 -5.79 -3.01
CA SER A 71 -11.03 -4.78 -2.31
C SER A 71 -9.95 -5.43 -1.44
N THR A 72 -10.31 -6.44 -0.68
CA THR A 72 -9.38 -7.18 0.18
C THR A 72 -8.30 -7.86 -0.65
N THR A 73 -8.67 -8.52 -1.74
CA THR A 73 -7.71 -9.20 -2.63
C THR A 73 -6.71 -8.20 -3.21
N LEU A 74 -7.20 -7.08 -3.74
CA LEU A 74 -6.35 -6.05 -4.33
C LEU A 74 -5.41 -5.45 -3.30
N MET A 75 -5.89 -5.21 -2.08
CA MET A 75 -5.06 -4.67 -1.01
C MET A 75 -3.98 -5.65 -0.57
N GLN A 76 -4.32 -6.94 -0.44
CA GLN A 76 -3.35 -7.98 -0.12
C GLN A 76 -2.24 -8.05 -1.16
N GLU A 77 -2.58 -8.01 -2.44
CA GLU A 77 -1.59 -8.04 -3.52
C GLU A 77 -0.71 -6.81 -3.51
N HIS A 78 -1.29 -5.64 -3.26
CA HIS A 78 -0.57 -4.38 -3.16
C HIS A 78 0.47 -4.41 -2.04
N LEU A 79 0.09 -4.90 -0.86
CA LEU A 79 1.00 -5.03 0.29
C LEU A 79 2.06 -6.09 0.06
N LYS A 80 1.73 -7.21 -0.59
CA LYS A 80 2.72 -8.22 -0.97
C LYS A 80 3.76 -7.67 -1.92
N TYR A 81 3.35 -6.85 -2.86
CA TYR A 81 4.25 -6.21 -3.82
C TYR A 81 5.23 -5.30 -3.08
N ARG A 82 4.76 -4.48 -2.15
CA ARG A 82 5.61 -3.63 -1.32
C ARG A 82 6.57 -4.44 -0.45
N ARG A 83 6.06 -5.50 0.14
CA ARG A 83 6.89 -6.40 0.96
C ARG A 83 8.01 -7.02 0.16
N ARG A 84 7.76 -7.37 -1.09
CA ARG A 84 8.79 -7.93 -1.98
C ARG A 84 9.95 -6.95 -2.14
N PHE A 85 9.65 -5.68 -2.42
CA PHE A 85 10.68 -4.65 -2.52
C PHE A 85 11.45 -4.46 -1.21
N LEU A 86 10.77 -4.49 -0.08
CA LEU A 86 11.42 -4.40 1.22
C LEU A 86 12.43 -5.52 1.43
N LEU A 87 12.05 -6.75 1.12
CA LEU A 87 12.92 -7.92 1.29
C LEU A 87 14.11 -7.88 0.35
N ASP A 88 13.92 -7.39 -0.87
CA ASP A 88 14.99 -7.28 -1.85
C ASP A 88 16.02 -6.21 -1.46
N GLN A 89 15.63 -5.22 -0.68
CA GLN A 89 16.51 -4.15 -0.18
C GLN A 89 17.26 -4.54 1.10
N TYR A 90 16.75 -5.48 1.84
CA TYR A 90 17.30 -5.94 3.10
C TYR A 90 17.47 -7.44 3.11
#